data_1f232b183e6ccb8d88dcff3a273ae47e
#
_entry.id   1f232b183e6ccb8d88dcff3a273ae47e
#
_cell.length_a   1.000
_cell.length_b   1.000
_cell.length_c   1.000
_cell.angle_alpha   90.00
_cell.angle_beta   90.00
_cell.angle_gamma   90.00
#
_symmetry.space_group_name_H-M   'P 1'
#
loop_
_entity.id
_entity.type
_entity.pdbx_description
1 polymer ?
#
loop_
_entity_poly.entity_id
_entity_poly.type
_entity_poly.pdbx_seq_one_letter_code
_entity_poly.pdbx_strand_id
1 'polypeptide(L)'
;DHEQLLWNKGYNHCYILKDKMSEEMLEAASLYEPVTGRKMTVMTDLPAVLLYTAGYYDRPDTAICLETQFYPDTPSHSDFPSCLVLPEKAYEHCTLFSFQVQKEK
;
A
#
# COMPACT_ATOMS: atom_id res chain seq x y z
N ASP A 1 1.75 3.11 -21.06
CA ASP A 1 2.07 1.70 -21.36
C ASP A 1 3.48 1.34 -20.93
N HIS A 2 3.71 1.45 -19.62
CA HIS A 2 4.99 1.07 -19.04
C HIS A 2 5.20 -0.44 -19.14
N GLU A 3 6.39 -0.86 -19.47
CA GLU A 3 6.78 -2.26 -19.67
C GLU A 3 6.38 -3.16 -18.49
N GLN A 4 6.59 -2.70 -17.27
CA GLN A 4 6.23 -3.47 -16.07
C GLN A 4 4.71 -3.67 -15.93
N LEU A 5 3.91 -2.75 -16.43
CA LEU A 5 2.45 -2.92 -16.44
C LEU A 5 2.04 -4.04 -17.38
N LEU A 6 2.72 -4.19 -18.49
CA LEU A 6 2.47 -5.28 -19.43
C LEU A 6 2.87 -6.63 -18.83
N TRP A 7 4.02 -6.70 -18.17
CA TRP A 7 4.51 -7.94 -17.55
C TRP A 7 3.59 -8.42 -16.41
N ASN A 8 3.09 -7.49 -15.61
CA ASN A 8 2.27 -7.80 -14.44
C ASN A 8 0.77 -7.75 -14.72
N LYS A 9 0.37 -7.56 -15.97
CA LYS A 9 -1.05 -7.41 -16.37
C LYS A 9 -1.73 -6.28 -15.58
N GLY A 10 -1.04 -5.18 -15.38
CA GLY A 10 -1.47 -4.04 -14.60
C GLY A 10 -0.46 -3.66 -13.52
N TYR A 11 -0.93 -2.99 -12.46
CA TYR A 11 -0.07 -2.59 -11.36
C TYR A 11 0.16 -3.74 -10.38
N ASN A 12 1.40 -3.91 -9.99
CA ASN A 12 1.83 -4.72 -8.85
C ASN A 12 3.13 -4.09 -8.35
N HIS A 13 3.01 -2.89 -7.79
CA HIS A 13 4.13 -2.00 -7.53
C HIS A 13 4.11 -1.51 -6.11
N CYS A 14 5.28 -1.47 -5.47
CA CYS A 14 5.47 -0.95 -4.14
C CYS A 14 5.91 0.51 -4.20
N TYR A 15 5.19 1.36 -3.46
CA TYR A 15 5.49 2.79 -3.34
C TYR A 15 6.06 3.08 -1.96
N ILE A 16 7.16 3.80 -1.91
CA ILE A 16 7.82 4.18 -0.67
C ILE A 16 7.12 5.41 -0.09
N LEU A 17 6.71 5.31 1.18
CA LEU A 17 6.08 6.40 1.93
C LEU A 17 7.10 7.17 2.77
N LYS A 18 8.06 6.44 3.34
CA LYS A 18 9.13 7.02 4.15
C LYS A 18 10.38 6.13 4.07
N ASP A 19 11.54 6.76 4.19
CA ASP A 19 12.84 6.09 4.10
C ASP A 19 13.41 5.69 5.45
N LYS A 20 12.83 6.17 6.54
CA LYS A 20 13.23 5.84 7.91
C LYS A 20 12.01 5.47 8.74
N MET A 21 12.17 4.48 9.62
CA MET A 21 11.09 4.11 10.52
C MET A 21 10.78 5.20 11.52
N SER A 22 9.50 5.44 11.73
CA SER A 22 8.94 6.30 12.75
C SER A 22 7.54 5.80 13.10
N GLU A 23 7.00 6.25 14.23
CA GLU A 23 5.62 5.91 14.62
C GLU A 23 4.58 6.80 13.94
N GLU A 24 5.02 7.73 13.10
CA GLU A 24 4.12 8.66 12.42
C GLU A 24 3.20 7.93 11.44
N MET A 25 1.91 8.19 11.57
CA MET A 25 0.91 7.73 10.61
C MET A 25 0.90 8.65 9.40
N LEU A 26 1.11 8.07 8.22
CA LEU A 26 1.07 8.80 6.96
C LEU A 26 -0.12 8.34 6.12
N GLU A 27 -0.69 9.24 5.33
CA GLU A 27 -1.64 8.87 4.30
C GLU A 27 -0.90 8.13 3.19
N ALA A 28 -1.18 6.85 3.07
CA ALA A 28 -0.54 5.99 2.07
C ALA A 28 -1.20 6.12 0.71
N ALA A 29 -2.54 6.18 0.69
CA ALA A 29 -3.29 6.21 -0.55
C ALA A 29 -4.73 6.62 -0.29
N SER A 30 -5.41 7.05 -1.35
CA SER A 30 -6.86 7.17 -1.34
C SER A 30 -7.43 6.65 -2.65
N LEU A 31 -8.62 6.09 -2.57
CA LEU A 31 -9.41 5.65 -3.73
C LEU A 31 -10.71 6.41 -3.73
N TYR A 32 -11.09 6.94 -4.88
CA TYR A 32 -12.34 7.66 -5.05
C TYR A 32 -13.07 7.17 -6.30
N GLU A 33 -14.34 6.81 -6.13
CA GLU A 33 -15.20 6.37 -7.22
C GLU A 33 -16.28 7.45 -7.44
N PRO A 34 -16.24 8.16 -8.58
CA PRO A 34 -17.03 9.38 -8.74
C PRO A 34 -18.53 9.13 -8.98
N VAL A 35 -18.92 7.96 -9.45
CA VAL A 35 -20.35 7.69 -9.74
C VAL A 35 -21.13 7.59 -8.43
N THR A 36 -20.62 6.85 -7.47
CA THR A 36 -21.27 6.68 -6.16
C THR A 36 -20.77 7.64 -5.09
N GLY A 37 -19.60 8.27 -5.32
CA GLY A 37 -18.94 9.13 -4.35
C GLY A 37 -18.21 8.38 -3.26
N ARG A 38 -18.08 7.06 -3.37
CA ARG A 38 -17.36 6.26 -2.36
C ARG A 38 -15.88 6.62 -2.36
N LYS A 39 -15.36 6.83 -1.16
CA LYS A 39 -13.96 7.14 -0.96
C LYS A 39 -13.39 6.31 0.17
N MET A 40 -12.22 5.73 -0.06
CA MET A 40 -11.44 5.05 0.97
C MET A 40 -10.10 5.75 1.10
N THR A 41 -9.69 6.03 2.33
CA THR A 41 -8.36 6.57 2.64
C THR A 41 -7.62 5.55 3.50
N VAL A 42 -6.36 5.30 3.16
CA VAL A 42 -5.48 4.37 3.88
C VAL A 42 -4.38 5.17 4.57
N MET A 43 -4.27 5.01 5.87
CA MET A 43 -3.17 5.57 6.67
C MET A 43 -2.40 4.45 7.34
N THR A 44 -1.09 4.62 7.48
CA THR A 44 -0.25 3.60 8.09
C THR A 44 1.02 4.19 8.68
N ASP A 45 1.58 3.52 9.68
CA ASP A 45 2.93 3.79 10.20
C ASP A 45 3.99 2.96 9.47
N LEU A 46 3.59 2.03 8.60
CA LEU A 46 4.51 1.22 7.80
C LEU A 46 5.15 2.05 6.67
N PRO A 47 6.34 1.67 6.21
CA PRO A 47 7.13 2.53 5.32
C PRO A 47 6.73 2.50 3.85
N ALA A 48 5.86 1.57 3.45
CA ALA A 48 5.50 1.41 2.04
C ALA A 48 4.07 0.91 1.87
N VAL A 49 3.56 1.08 0.66
CA VAL A 49 2.27 0.51 0.24
C VAL A 49 2.42 -0.09 -1.15
N LEU A 50 1.91 -1.31 -1.32
CA LEU A 50 1.88 -1.98 -2.61
C LEU A 50 0.50 -1.79 -3.24
N LEU A 51 0.50 -1.38 -4.51
CA LEU A 51 -0.70 -1.27 -5.33
C LEU A 51 -0.76 -2.46 -6.27
N TYR A 52 -1.84 -3.23 -6.19
CA TYR A 52 -2.10 -4.37 -7.06
C TYR A 52 -3.50 -4.24 -7.66
N THR A 53 -3.59 -4.36 -8.99
CA THR A 53 -4.85 -4.20 -9.72
C THR A 53 -5.43 -5.53 -10.20
N ALA A 54 -5.14 -6.61 -9.48
CA ALA A 54 -5.73 -7.94 -9.72
C ALA A 54 -5.47 -8.51 -11.12
N GLY A 55 -4.27 -8.22 -11.69
CA GLY A 55 -3.91 -8.63 -13.04
C GLY A 55 -3.85 -10.15 -13.25
N TYR A 56 -3.69 -10.92 -12.16
CA TYR A 56 -3.59 -12.39 -12.22
C TYR A 56 -4.92 -13.10 -11.92
N TYR A 57 -6.00 -12.35 -11.68
CA TYR A 57 -7.32 -12.94 -11.53
C TYR A 57 -7.94 -13.21 -12.90
N ASP A 58 -8.97 -14.07 -12.94
CA ASP A 58 -9.69 -14.43 -14.17
C ASP A 58 -10.25 -13.19 -14.89
N ARG A 59 -10.64 -12.16 -14.11
CA ARG A 59 -11.06 -10.87 -14.65
C ARG A 59 -10.14 -9.80 -14.11
N PRO A 60 -9.06 -9.46 -14.83
CA PRO A 60 -8.14 -8.41 -14.43
C PRO A 60 -8.84 -7.06 -14.24
N ASP A 61 -8.26 -6.21 -13.38
CA ASP A 61 -8.74 -4.86 -13.12
C ASP A 61 -10.16 -4.78 -12.52
N THR A 62 -10.62 -5.86 -11.89
CA THR A 62 -11.90 -5.88 -11.19
C THR A 62 -11.78 -5.62 -9.71
N ALA A 63 -10.56 -5.52 -9.20
CA ALA A 63 -10.27 -5.24 -7.81
C ALA A 63 -8.98 -4.44 -7.67
N ILE A 64 -8.85 -3.73 -6.57
CA ILE A 64 -7.63 -3.00 -6.21
C ILE A 64 -7.26 -3.40 -4.79
N CYS A 65 -5.99 -3.78 -4.60
CA CYS A 65 -5.43 -4.05 -3.28
C CYS A 65 -4.41 -2.96 -2.94
N LEU A 66 -4.50 -2.45 -1.72
CA LEU A 66 -3.53 -1.51 -1.16
C LEU A 66 -2.96 -2.16 0.09
N GLU A 67 -1.73 -2.62 -0.01
CA GLU A 67 -1.10 -3.47 1.00
C GLU A 67 0.03 -2.71 1.69
N THR A 68 -0.21 -2.32 2.93
CA THR A 68 0.80 -1.62 3.73
C THR A 68 1.85 -2.62 4.20
N GLN A 69 3.14 -2.27 4.05
CA GLN A 69 4.21 -3.23 4.24
C GLN A 69 5.57 -2.56 4.42
N PHE A 70 6.57 -3.37 4.75
CA PHE A 70 7.98 -3.02 4.54
C PHE A 70 8.32 -3.15 3.05
N TYR A 71 9.49 -2.63 2.65
CA TYR A 71 9.91 -2.75 1.25
C TYR A 71 10.09 -4.22 0.88
N PRO A 72 9.76 -4.61 -0.35
CA PRO A 72 10.07 -5.96 -0.82
C PRO A 72 11.56 -6.27 -0.66
N ASP A 73 11.88 -7.52 -0.30
CA ASP A 73 13.26 -8.00 -0.14
C ASP A 73 14.07 -7.26 0.94
N THR A 74 13.40 -6.67 1.92
CA THR A 74 14.07 -5.92 3.00
C THR A 74 15.19 -6.71 3.68
N PRO A 75 15.06 -8.03 3.97
CA PRO A 75 16.16 -8.76 4.63
C PRO A 75 17.47 -8.76 3.87
N SER A 76 17.46 -8.57 2.56
CA SER A 76 18.65 -8.53 1.72
C SER A 76 19.29 -7.15 1.61
N HIS A 77 18.69 -6.12 2.23
CA HIS A 77 19.12 -4.73 2.11
C HIS A 77 19.25 -4.07 3.48
N SER A 78 20.50 -3.93 3.94
CA SER A 78 20.77 -3.35 5.27
C SER A 78 20.45 -1.85 5.36
N ASP A 79 20.32 -1.17 4.21
CA ASP A 79 19.99 0.27 4.14
C ASP A 79 18.47 0.53 4.16
N PHE A 80 17.65 -0.52 4.05
CA PHE A 80 16.19 -0.39 4.16
C PHE A 80 15.77 -0.33 5.63
N PRO A 81 14.60 0.25 5.94
CA PRO A 81 14.02 0.12 7.28
C PRO A 81 13.90 -1.35 7.65
N SER A 82 14.43 -1.71 8.83
CA SER A 82 14.48 -3.12 9.24
C SER A 82 13.09 -3.70 9.49
N CYS A 83 12.84 -4.88 8.93
CA CYS A 83 11.63 -5.66 9.21
C CYS A 83 11.86 -6.72 10.29
N LEU A 84 13.01 -6.71 10.94
CA LEU A 84 13.40 -7.74 11.90
C LEU A 84 12.57 -7.65 13.17
N VAL A 85 12.01 -8.77 13.59
CA VAL A 85 11.27 -8.91 14.84
C VAL A 85 12.17 -9.56 15.87
N LEU A 86 12.35 -8.91 17.02
CA LEU A 86 13.22 -9.38 18.08
C LEU A 86 12.39 -9.83 19.29
N PRO A 87 12.89 -10.80 20.08
CA PRO A 87 12.14 -11.31 21.24
C PRO A 87 11.76 -10.25 22.28
N GLU A 88 12.62 -9.25 22.46
CA GLU A 88 12.40 -8.19 23.44
C GLU A 88 11.65 -6.98 22.89
N LYS A 89 11.31 -6.98 21.60
CA LYS A 89 10.62 -5.87 20.95
C LYS A 89 9.44 -6.38 20.14
N ALA A 90 8.25 -6.14 20.63
CA ALA A 90 7.02 -6.54 19.95
C ALA A 90 6.89 -5.89 18.57
N TYR A 91 6.45 -6.68 17.61
CA TYR A 91 6.00 -6.14 16.32
C TYR A 91 4.60 -5.54 16.51
N GLU A 92 4.49 -4.25 16.32
CA GLU A 92 3.23 -3.54 16.46
C GLU A 92 3.15 -2.42 15.42
N HIS A 93 2.19 -2.53 14.52
CA HIS A 93 1.95 -1.55 13.47
C HIS A 93 0.46 -1.31 13.32
N CYS A 94 0.12 -0.15 12.78
CA CYS A 94 -1.27 0.24 12.59
C CYS A 94 -1.52 0.63 11.15
N THR A 95 -2.62 0.14 10.60
CA THR A 95 -3.16 0.59 9.32
C THR A 95 -4.63 0.92 9.52
N LEU A 96 -5.02 2.11 9.09
CA LEU A 96 -6.38 2.60 9.22
C LEU A 96 -7.01 2.75 7.84
N PHE A 97 -8.14 2.08 7.64
CA PHE A 97 -8.96 2.24 6.45
C PHE A 97 -10.18 3.07 6.82
N SER A 98 -10.29 4.26 6.23
CA SER A 98 -11.42 5.16 6.48
C SER A 98 -12.31 5.21 5.25
N PHE A 99 -13.62 5.07 5.46
CA PHE A 99 -14.61 5.02 4.38
C PHE A 99 -15.58 6.18 4.52
N GLN A 100 -15.88 6.82 3.39
CA GLN A 100 -16.87 7.90 3.38
C GLN A 100 -17.55 7.97 2.01
N VAL A 101 -18.65 8.70 1.95
CA VAL A 101 -19.30 9.06 0.70
C VAL A 101 -19.10 10.56 0.52
N GLN A 102 -18.39 10.93 -0.53
CA GLN A 102 -18.12 12.32 -0.88
C GLN A 102 -18.89 12.65 -2.13
N LYS A 103 -19.86 13.55 -2.00
CA LYS A 103 -20.63 14.01 -3.15
C LYS A 103 -19.94 15.20 -3.79
N GLU A 104 -19.80 15.16 -5.10
CA GLU A 104 -19.40 16.32 -5.85
C GLU A 104 -20.51 17.37 -5.79
N LYS A 105 -20.10 18.62 -5.69
CA LYS A 105 -21.03 19.74 -5.74
C LYS A 105 -21.39 20.09 -7.17
#